data_3d8a0abb39042f3150ba6517acae0c54
#
_entry.id   3d8a0abb39042f3150ba6517acae0c54
#
_cell.length_a   1.000
_cell.length_b   1.000
_cell.length_c   1.000
_cell.angle_alpha   90.00
_cell.angle_beta   90.00
_cell.angle_gamma   90.00
#
_symmetry.space_group_name_H-M   'P 1'
#
loop_
_entity.id
_entity.type
_entity.pdbx_description
1 polymer ?
#
loop_
_entity_poly.entity_id
_entity_poly.type
_entity_poly.pdbx_seq_one_letter_code
_entity_poly.pdbx_strand_id
1 'polypeptide(L)'
;MKELHYEFYIGGTPEQVWETLISPEGTKQIYYGSVIQSTFKEGELLEYVGPGADGDETIHVYGTLLEFTPQKAFRFTHKVGPSYHKGTERYESRISWLLEPVVGTTKLTLIHDEWHPDDPSYAGSINAWWQVLSNIKTLVETGRTLDFGSWS
;
A
#
# COMPACT_ATOMS: atom_id res chain seq x y z
N MET A 1 -4.72 -8.06 17.94
CA MET A 1 -5.65 -7.64 16.88
C MET A 1 -5.61 -8.61 15.73
N LYS A 2 -6.77 -8.80 15.11
CA LYS A 2 -6.90 -9.72 14.00
C LYS A 2 -6.23 -9.18 12.75
N GLU A 3 -5.60 -10.04 11.95
CA GLU A 3 -5.04 -9.62 10.67
C GLU A 3 -6.15 -9.15 9.71
N LEU A 4 -5.81 -8.20 8.86
CA LEU A 4 -6.66 -7.77 7.77
C LEU A 4 -6.24 -8.55 6.53
N HIS A 5 -7.18 -9.23 5.88
CA HIS A 5 -6.89 -10.11 4.77
C HIS A 5 -7.93 -9.89 3.66
N TYR A 6 -7.44 -9.54 2.48
CA TYR A 6 -8.27 -9.24 1.31
C TYR A 6 -7.74 -10.03 0.12
N GLU A 7 -8.64 -10.73 -0.59
CA GLU A 7 -8.30 -11.47 -1.81
C GLU A 7 -9.35 -11.22 -2.87
N PHE A 8 -8.91 -10.93 -4.08
CA PHE A 8 -9.84 -10.71 -5.20
C PHE A 8 -9.08 -10.77 -6.53
N TYR A 9 -9.85 -10.79 -7.62
CA TYR A 9 -9.31 -10.93 -8.96
C TYR A 9 -9.37 -9.62 -9.72
N ILE A 10 -8.30 -9.33 -10.46
CA ILE A 10 -8.17 -8.13 -11.27
C ILE A 10 -8.02 -8.55 -12.72
N GLY A 11 -8.77 -7.91 -13.63
CA GLY A 11 -8.70 -8.16 -15.06
C GLY A 11 -7.47 -7.51 -15.70
N GLY A 12 -6.31 -8.05 -15.40
CA GLY A 12 -5.03 -7.61 -15.92
C GLY A 12 -3.93 -8.59 -15.55
N THR A 13 -2.75 -8.41 -16.14
CA THR A 13 -1.61 -9.29 -15.91
C THR A 13 -0.92 -8.98 -14.57
N PRO A 14 -0.17 -9.94 -14.00
CA PRO A 14 0.64 -9.65 -12.82
C PRO A 14 1.59 -8.47 -13.03
N GLU A 15 2.12 -8.29 -14.24
CA GLU A 15 2.97 -7.15 -14.55
C GLU A 15 2.22 -5.82 -14.40
N GLN A 16 1.00 -5.73 -14.91
CA GLN A 16 0.18 -4.52 -14.79
C GLN A 16 -0.16 -4.19 -13.34
N VAL A 17 -0.53 -5.21 -12.57
CA VAL A 17 -0.84 -5.04 -11.15
C VAL A 17 0.40 -4.62 -10.38
N TRP A 18 1.53 -5.27 -10.66
CA TRP A 18 2.81 -4.95 -10.01
C TRP A 18 3.23 -3.50 -10.25
N GLU A 19 3.16 -3.04 -11.51
CA GLU A 19 3.49 -1.65 -11.84
C GLU A 19 2.60 -0.66 -11.09
N THR A 20 1.33 -0.99 -10.92
CA THR A 20 0.40 -0.15 -10.16
C THR A 20 0.81 -0.04 -8.70
N LEU A 21 1.35 -1.11 -8.13
CA LEU A 21 1.75 -1.15 -6.71
C LEU A 21 3.07 -0.43 -6.44
N ILE A 22 4.00 -0.40 -7.40
CA ILE A 22 5.35 0.08 -7.11
C ILE A 22 5.80 1.29 -7.94
N SER A 23 5.27 1.51 -9.14
CA SER A 23 5.70 2.62 -9.99
C SER A 23 5.11 3.95 -9.51
N PRO A 24 5.80 5.09 -9.75
CA PRO A 24 5.26 6.40 -9.41
C PRO A 24 3.91 6.68 -10.07
N GLU A 25 3.72 6.27 -11.31
CA GLU A 25 2.47 6.47 -12.05
C GLU A 25 1.31 5.75 -11.38
N GLY A 26 1.56 4.54 -10.89
CA GLY A 26 0.54 3.75 -10.21
C GLY A 26 0.28 4.26 -8.80
N THR A 27 1.32 4.40 -8.00
CA THR A 27 1.17 4.76 -6.59
C THR A 27 0.56 6.15 -6.40
N LYS A 28 0.88 7.11 -7.26
CA LYS A 28 0.27 8.44 -7.19
C LYS A 28 -1.24 8.38 -7.31
N GLN A 29 -1.76 7.45 -8.10
CA GLN A 29 -3.19 7.34 -8.36
C GLN A 29 -3.93 6.56 -7.29
N ILE A 30 -3.28 5.62 -6.62
CA ILE A 30 -3.93 4.81 -5.59
C ILE A 30 -3.66 5.31 -4.17
N TYR A 31 -2.62 6.13 -3.97
CA TYR A 31 -2.22 6.66 -2.67
C TYR A 31 -2.20 8.20 -2.64
N TYR A 32 -3.16 8.84 -3.26
CA TYR A 32 -3.38 10.31 -3.17
C TYR A 32 -2.12 11.13 -3.45
N GLY A 33 -1.39 10.77 -4.49
CA GLY A 33 -0.21 11.51 -4.93
C GLY A 33 1.10 11.01 -4.34
N SER A 34 1.08 9.98 -3.51
CA SER A 34 2.30 9.45 -2.90
C SER A 34 3.06 8.51 -3.83
N VAL A 35 4.38 8.53 -3.71
CA VAL A 35 5.29 7.62 -4.41
C VAL A 35 6.16 6.89 -3.41
N ILE A 36 6.64 5.71 -3.81
CA ILE A 36 7.56 4.94 -2.98
C ILE A 36 8.99 5.45 -3.22
N GLN A 37 9.68 5.79 -2.14
CA GLN A 37 11.11 6.08 -2.16
C GLN A 37 11.83 4.92 -1.50
N SER A 38 12.61 4.17 -2.27
CA SER A 38 13.33 2.99 -1.81
C SER A 38 14.33 2.54 -2.86
N THR A 39 15.38 1.86 -2.41
CA THR A 39 16.30 1.15 -3.32
C THR A 39 15.69 -0.17 -3.80
N PHE A 40 14.58 -0.59 -3.23
CA PHE A 40 13.92 -1.90 -3.44
C PHE A 40 14.85 -3.08 -3.16
N LYS A 41 15.78 -2.90 -2.21
CA LYS A 41 16.62 -3.98 -1.71
C LYS A 41 16.12 -4.45 -0.36
N GLU A 42 16.01 -5.75 -0.19
CA GLU A 42 15.56 -6.34 1.07
C GLU A 42 16.46 -5.90 2.23
N GLY A 43 15.82 -5.54 3.34
CA GLY A 43 16.51 -5.03 4.53
C GLY A 43 16.71 -3.52 4.55
N GLU A 44 16.40 -2.80 3.47
CA GLU A 44 16.60 -1.36 3.40
C GLU A 44 15.30 -0.59 3.61
N LEU A 45 15.43 0.72 3.82
CA LEU A 45 14.32 1.63 4.09
C LEU A 45 13.37 1.76 2.90
N LEU A 46 12.09 1.87 3.21
CA LEU A 46 11.04 2.16 2.24
C LEU A 46 10.15 3.25 2.82
N GLU A 47 9.83 4.26 2.00
CA GLU A 47 8.96 5.36 2.41
C GLU A 47 7.91 5.65 1.35
N TYR A 48 6.69 5.97 1.79
CA TYR A 48 5.64 6.51 0.92
C TYR A 48 5.60 8.00 1.16
N VAL A 49 5.96 8.78 0.14
CA VAL A 49 6.12 10.23 0.25
C VAL A 49 5.19 10.93 -0.74
N GLY A 50 4.46 11.92 -0.28
CA GLY A 50 3.56 12.67 -1.14
C GLY A 50 3.07 13.95 -0.48
N PRO A 51 2.10 14.64 -1.12
CA PRO A 51 1.59 15.89 -0.55
C PRO A 51 0.87 15.65 0.77
N GLY A 52 1.19 16.47 1.77
CA GLY A 52 0.47 16.51 3.03
C GLY A 52 -0.71 17.47 2.97
N ALA A 53 -1.33 17.73 4.14
CA ALA A 53 -2.48 18.62 4.25
C ALA A 53 -2.18 20.04 3.74
N ASP A 54 -0.94 20.50 3.90
CA ASP A 54 -0.50 21.83 3.46
C ASP A 54 0.15 21.81 2.07
N GLY A 55 0.08 20.69 1.37
CA GLY A 55 0.66 20.53 0.04
C GLY A 55 2.17 20.30 0.03
N ASP A 56 2.80 20.24 1.19
CA ASP A 56 4.23 19.97 1.33
C ASP A 56 4.56 18.48 1.22
N GLU A 57 5.83 18.16 1.01
CA GLU A 57 6.29 16.80 0.94
C GLU A 57 6.23 16.14 2.32
N THR A 58 5.46 15.06 2.44
CA THR A 58 5.24 14.40 3.72
C THR A 58 5.49 12.91 3.59
N ILE A 59 6.17 12.34 4.59
CA ILE A 59 6.30 10.88 4.70
C ILE A 59 5.04 10.36 5.36
N HIS A 60 4.19 9.68 4.58
CA HIS A 60 2.93 9.14 5.10
C HIS A 60 3.11 7.80 5.79
N VAL A 61 3.99 6.96 5.26
CA VAL A 61 4.28 5.61 5.76
C VAL A 61 5.75 5.34 5.55
N TYR A 62 6.37 4.60 6.47
CA TYR A 62 7.75 4.16 6.30
C TYR A 62 7.97 2.81 6.98
N GLY A 63 9.02 2.13 6.58
CA GLY A 63 9.39 0.84 7.16
C GLY A 63 10.57 0.21 6.47
N THR A 64 10.74 -1.08 6.71
CA THR A 64 11.82 -1.88 6.14
C THR A 64 11.26 -2.84 5.11
N LEU A 65 11.90 -2.91 3.95
CA LEU A 65 11.53 -3.86 2.90
C LEU A 65 11.94 -5.27 3.33
N LEU A 66 10.97 -6.18 3.40
CA LEU A 66 11.19 -7.56 3.84
C LEU A 66 11.35 -8.53 2.67
N GLU A 67 10.58 -8.36 1.62
CA GLU A 67 10.63 -9.20 0.43
C GLU A 67 10.27 -8.40 -0.81
N PHE A 68 11.05 -8.57 -1.86
CA PHE A 68 10.79 -7.93 -3.14
C PHE A 68 11.04 -8.93 -4.26
N THR A 69 10.00 -9.67 -4.62
CA THR A 69 10.02 -10.66 -5.71
C THR A 69 9.09 -10.16 -6.81
N PRO A 70 9.64 -9.53 -7.86
CA PRO A 70 8.82 -8.87 -8.90
C PRO A 70 7.67 -9.73 -9.40
N GLN A 71 6.49 -9.13 -9.45
CA GLN A 71 5.24 -9.73 -9.91
C GLN A 71 4.73 -10.89 -9.06
N LYS A 72 5.33 -11.14 -7.88
CA LYS A 72 4.92 -12.23 -6.98
C LYS A 72 4.67 -11.78 -5.55
N ALA A 73 5.63 -11.08 -4.94
CA ALA A 73 5.52 -10.72 -3.54
C ALA A 73 6.25 -9.42 -3.22
N PHE A 74 5.56 -8.57 -2.45
CA PHE A 74 6.11 -7.31 -1.97
C PHE A 74 5.68 -7.16 -0.51
N ARG A 75 6.64 -7.30 0.41
CA ARG A 75 6.38 -7.26 1.85
C ARG A 75 7.25 -6.22 2.53
N PHE A 76 6.68 -5.48 3.44
CA PHE A 76 7.43 -4.48 4.21
C PHE A 76 6.79 -4.24 5.57
N THR A 77 7.58 -3.73 6.52
CA THR A 77 7.05 -3.28 7.79
C THR A 77 6.41 -1.91 7.60
N HIS A 78 5.42 -1.60 8.41
CA HIS A 78 4.58 -0.43 8.24
C HIS A 78 4.51 0.38 9.51
N LYS A 79 4.95 1.63 9.43
CA LYS A 79 4.78 2.64 10.48
C LYS A 79 4.14 3.87 9.86
N VAL A 80 3.18 4.46 10.58
CA VAL A 80 2.56 5.70 10.15
C VAL A 80 3.54 6.85 10.35
N GLY A 81 3.61 7.77 9.38
CA GLY A 81 4.52 8.90 9.45
C GLY A 81 4.24 9.81 10.65
N PRO A 82 5.27 10.49 11.17
CA PRO A 82 5.16 11.25 12.41
C PRO A 82 4.18 12.43 12.37
N SER A 83 3.78 12.88 11.18
CA SER A 83 2.82 13.97 11.03
C SER A 83 1.37 13.57 11.35
N TYR A 84 1.08 12.27 11.47
CA TYR A 84 -0.29 11.78 11.73
C TYR A 84 -0.58 11.57 13.19
N HIS A 85 0.31 10.84 13.87
CA HIS A 85 0.10 10.45 15.26
C HIS A 85 1.41 10.58 16.03
N LYS A 86 1.52 11.60 16.88
CA LYS A 86 2.70 11.77 17.71
C LYS A 86 2.83 10.58 18.67
N GLY A 87 4.05 10.07 18.79
CA GLY A 87 4.34 8.98 19.72
C GLY A 87 3.95 7.61 19.25
N THR A 88 3.63 7.44 17.94
CA THR A 88 3.23 6.14 17.39
C THR A 88 4.35 5.43 16.66
N GLU A 89 5.55 5.96 16.68
CA GLU A 89 6.72 5.38 15.99
C GLU A 89 7.04 3.97 16.50
N ARG A 90 6.62 3.65 17.72
CA ARG A 90 6.80 2.32 18.31
C ARG A 90 5.85 1.27 17.74
N TYR A 91 4.77 1.71 17.08
CA TYR A 91 3.78 0.78 16.52
C TYR A 91 4.18 0.40 15.11
N GLU A 92 4.52 -0.84 14.93
CA GLU A 92 4.93 -1.38 13.64
C GLU A 92 4.04 -2.56 13.30
N SER A 93 3.55 -2.59 12.07
CA SER A 93 2.81 -3.72 11.53
C SER A 93 3.50 -4.21 10.27
N ARG A 94 2.90 -5.17 9.57
CA ARG A 94 3.48 -5.72 8.35
C ARG A 94 2.44 -5.73 7.25
N ILE A 95 2.85 -5.32 6.04
CA ILE A 95 2.02 -5.38 4.85
C ILE A 95 2.63 -6.38 3.88
N SER A 96 1.78 -7.24 3.33
CA SER A 96 2.18 -8.23 2.31
C SER A 96 1.24 -8.13 1.12
N TRP A 97 1.83 -7.87 -0.05
CA TRP A 97 1.15 -7.92 -1.34
C TRP A 97 1.59 -9.19 -2.06
N LEU A 98 0.63 -10.04 -2.44
CA LEU A 98 0.90 -11.30 -3.13
C LEU A 98 0.12 -11.32 -4.43
N LEU A 99 0.79 -11.69 -5.52
CA LEU A 99 0.20 -11.75 -6.85
C LEU A 99 0.31 -13.17 -7.40
N GLU A 100 -0.78 -13.67 -7.99
CA GLU A 100 -0.82 -14.98 -8.60
C GLU A 100 -1.57 -14.90 -9.93
N PRO A 101 -0.96 -15.36 -11.04
CA PRO A 101 -1.70 -15.39 -12.31
C PRO A 101 -2.77 -16.49 -12.28
N VAL A 102 -3.98 -16.14 -12.73
CA VAL A 102 -5.09 -17.07 -12.82
C VAL A 102 -5.76 -16.88 -14.19
N VAL A 103 -5.42 -17.74 -15.15
CA VAL A 103 -5.86 -17.65 -16.54
C VAL A 103 -5.47 -16.30 -17.14
N GLY A 104 -6.35 -15.43 -17.48
CA GLY A 104 -6.04 -14.08 -17.99
C GLY A 104 -6.14 -12.99 -16.94
N THR A 105 -6.24 -13.36 -15.68
CA THR A 105 -6.40 -12.41 -14.58
C THR A 105 -5.28 -12.56 -13.56
N THR A 106 -5.25 -11.67 -12.59
CA THR A 106 -4.33 -11.74 -11.46
C THR A 106 -5.14 -11.80 -10.17
N LYS A 107 -4.85 -12.80 -9.34
CA LYS A 107 -5.37 -12.81 -7.97
C LYS A 107 -4.43 -11.96 -7.12
N LEU A 108 -4.98 -10.91 -6.53
CA LEU A 108 -4.23 -10.02 -5.64
C LEU A 108 -4.65 -10.30 -4.21
N THR A 109 -3.66 -10.53 -3.35
CA THR A 109 -3.88 -10.71 -1.92
C THR A 109 -3.16 -9.61 -1.16
N LEU A 110 -3.87 -8.97 -0.25
CA LEU A 110 -3.29 -8.03 0.71
C LEU A 110 -3.47 -8.59 2.10
N ILE A 111 -2.37 -8.69 2.84
CA ILE A 111 -2.40 -9.07 4.25
C ILE A 111 -1.74 -7.94 5.05
N HIS A 112 -2.45 -7.41 6.03
CA HIS A 112 -1.92 -6.41 6.95
C HIS A 112 -2.02 -7.01 8.35
N ASP A 113 -0.89 -7.45 8.89
CA ASP A 113 -0.82 -8.23 10.12
C ASP A 113 0.31 -7.73 11.05
N GLU A 114 0.62 -8.50 12.07
CA GLU A 114 1.63 -8.15 13.09
C GLU A 114 1.30 -6.83 13.80
N TRP A 115 0.00 -6.57 13.99
CA TRP A 115 -0.47 -5.36 14.65
C TRP A 115 -0.10 -5.31 16.12
N HIS A 116 0.39 -4.15 16.57
CA HIS A 116 0.47 -3.88 18.00
C HIS A 116 -0.95 -3.69 18.53
N PRO A 117 -1.29 -4.26 19.73
CA PRO A 117 -2.65 -4.17 20.27
C PRO A 117 -3.19 -2.74 20.45
N ASP A 118 -2.31 -1.78 20.62
CA ASP A 118 -2.68 -0.39 20.87
C ASP A 118 -2.52 0.51 19.65
N ASP A 119 -2.25 -0.06 18.46
CA ASP A 119 -2.02 0.73 17.26
C ASP A 119 -3.30 1.51 16.87
N PRO A 120 -3.27 2.84 16.91
CA PRO A 120 -4.46 3.65 16.63
C PRO A 120 -4.85 3.63 15.14
N SER A 121 -3.97 3.19 14.26
CA SER A 121 -4.26 3.17 12.81
C SER A 121 -5.06 1.95 12.37
N TYR A 122 -5.23 0.95 13.25
CA TYR A 122 -5.91 -0.29 12.88
C TYR A 122 -7.35 -0.07 12.39
N ALA A 123 -8.14 0.65 13.16
CA ALA A 123 -9.56 0.84 12.84
C ALA A 123 -9.76 1.56 11.50
N GLY A 124 -8.95 2.59 11.24
CA GLY A 124 -9.03 3.33 9.98
C GLY A 124 -8.56 2.51 8.78
N SER A 125 -7.61 1.61 9.00
CA SER A 125 -7.07 0.77 7.93
C SER A 125 -8.11 -0.19 7.36
N ILE A 126 -9.06 -0.65 8.16
CA ILE A 126 -10.09 -1.58 7.71
C ILE A 126 -10.85 -1.02 6.49
N ASN A 127 -11.26 0.23 6.56
CA ASN A 127 -11.98 0.89 5.46
C ASN A 127 -11.05 1.49 4.40
N ALA A 128 -9.90 2.01 4.83
CA ALA A 128 -8.94 2.62 3.89
C ALA A 128 -8.47 1.61 2.84
N TRP A 129 -8.24 0.37 3.22
CA TRP A 129 -7.82 -0.65 2.28
C TRP A 129 -8.86 -0.92 1.20
N TRP A 130 -10.16 -0.89 1.52
CA TRP A 130 -11.20 -1.07 0.50
C TRP A 130 -11.13 -0.01 -0.59
N GLN A 131 -10.81 1.23 -0.22
CA GLN A 131 -10.67 2.31 -1.20
C GLN A 131 -9.43 2.12 -2.07
N VAL A 132 -8.29 1.81 -1.46
CA VAL A 132 -7.03 1.54 -2.19
C VAL A 132 -7.20 0.35 -3.14
N LEU A 133 -7.76 -0.75 -2.64
CA LEU A 133 -7.96 -1.96 -3.43
C LEU A 133 -8.92 -1.73 -4.61
N SER A 134 -10.00 -0.98 -4.38
CA SER A 134 -10.95 -0.63 -5.43
C SER A 134 -10.27 0.20 -6.52
N ASN A 135 -9.39 1.12 -6.13
CA ASN A 135 -8.65 1.92 -7.09
C ASN A 135 -7.59 1.14 -7.86
N ILE A 136 -6.94 0.16 -7.22
CA ILE A 136 -6.01 -0.72 -7.93
C ILE A 136 -6.75 -1.46 -9.05
N LYS A 137 -7.87 -2.08 -8.71
CA LYS A 137 -8.69 -2.84 -9.67
C LYS A 137 -9.21 -1.94 -10.79
N THR A 138 -9.80 -0.81 -10.42
CA THR A 138 -10.38 0.12 -11.38
C THR A 138 -9.33 0.69 -12.33
N LEU A 139 -8.17 1.08 -11.80
CA LEU A 139 -7.08 1.62 -12.61
C LEU A 139 -6.56 0.60 -13.62
N VAL A 140 -6.29 -0.63 -13.19
CA VAL A 140 -5.78 -1.68 -14.06
C VAL A 140 -6.79 -2.02 -15.15
N GLU A 141 -8.07 -2.11 -14.80
CA GLU A 141 -9.12 -2.57 -15.74
C GLU A 141 -9.64 -1.47 -16.66
N THR A 142 -9.60 -0.21 -16.24
CA THR A 142 -10.21 0.90 -17.00
C THR A 142 -9.27 2.04 -17.37
N GLY A 143 -8.11 2.12 -16.74
CA GLY A 143 -7.19 3.26 -16.88
C GLY A 143 -7.59 4.49 -16.08
N ARG A 144 -8.61 4.40 -15.23
CA ARG A 144 -9.10 5.49 -14.39
C ARG A 144 -9.23 5.04 -12.95
N THR A 145 -9.41 6.02 -12.03
CA THR A 145 -9.64 5.75 -10.62
C THR A 145 -10.96 6.34 -10.17
N LEU A 146 -11.43 5.87 -9.02
CA LEU A 146 -12.56 6.47 -8.32
C LEU A 146 -12.02 7.64 -7.50
N ASP A 147 -12.84 8.68 -7.36
CA ASP A 147 -12.47 9.85 -6.57
C ASP A 147 -13.02 9.69 -5.15
N PHE A 148 -12.12 9.47 -4.20
CA PHE A 148 -12.47 9.39 -2.78
C PHE A 148 -12.12 10.69 -2.03
N GLY A 149 -11.73 11.75 -2.75
CA GLY A 149 -11.27 12.99 -2.14
C GLY A 149 -9.76 12.99 -1.95
N SER A 150 -9.30 13.69 -0.94
CA SER A 150 -7.87 13.79 -0.62
C SER A 150 -7.59 13.35 0.80
N TRP A 151 -6.31 13.19 1.12
CA TRP A 151 -5.89 13.01 2.51
C TRP A 151 -6.34 14.22 3.34
N SER A 152 -7.04 13.97 4.39
CA SER A 152 -7.49 15.02 5.30
C SER A 152 -6.90 14.84 6.69
#